data_e0547d585b5551a051b55aa98217c681
#
_entry.id   e0547d585b5551a051b55aa98217c681
#
_cell.length_a   1.000
_cell.length_b   1.000
_cell.length_c   1.000
_cell.angle_alpha   90.00
_cell.angle_beta   90.00
_cell.angle_gamma   90.00
#
_symmetry.space_group_name_H-M   'P 1'
#
loop_
_entity.id
_entity.type
_entity.pdbx_description
1 polymer ?
#
loop_
_entity_poly.entity_id
_entity_poly.type
_entity_poly.pdbx_seq_one_letter_code
_entity_poly.pdbx_strand_id
1 'polypeptide(L)'
;EAGIPLAYAPFDPASPLEDFASYFDSLSGRIAALHRRTEELEHKADEARSMVDQLQNLRGLNVSLDELWGLDHARFRYGYLPRETYDGFREALNEEEDIFFVPTTLGARRVYGVYFTTKEAHHKVDSLFNSLHFVRIRLEDPPGGTVDNATAELNAQVEAAQAAVAQVGQELEELRRQER
;
A
#
# COMPACT_ATOMS: atom_id res chain seq x y z
N GLU A 1 22.86 10.18 19.73
CA GLU A 1 23.94 9.73 20.68
C GLU A 1 23.27 9.12 21.90
N ALA A 2 23.05 7.81 21.87
CA ALA A 2 22.63 7.07 23.04
C ALA A 2 23.90 6.61 23.76
N GLY A 3 24.27 7.31 24.83
CA GLY A 3 25.37 6.92 25.72
C GLY A 3 25.08 5.57 26.35
N ILE A 4 25.70 4.53 25.84
CA ILE A 4 25.70 3.20 26.46
C ILE A 4 26.77 3.25 27.58
N PRO A 5 26.40 3.08 28.87
CA PRO A 5 27.40 2.93 29.91
C PRO A 5 28.12 1.61 29.68
N LEU A 6 29.40 1.68 29.34
CA LEU A 6 30.29 0.53 29.26
C LEU A 6 30.47 -0.05 30.67
N ALA A 7 29.72 -1.10 30.99
CA ALA A 7 30.04 -1.93 32.14
C ALA A 7 31.26 -2.77 31.76
N TYR A 8 32.39 -2.47 32.38
CA TYR A 8 33.63 -3.24 32.21
C TYR A 8 33.45 -4.64 32.83
N ALA A 9 33.18 -5.63 31.99
CA ALA A 9 33.45 -7.01 32.37
C ALA A 9 34.99 -7.22 32.32
N PRO A 10 35.59 -7.93 33.28
CA PRO A 10 37.02 -8.17 33.26
C PRO A 10 37.40 -8.95 31.99
N PHE A 11 38.27 -8.36 31.20
CA PHE A 11 38.82 -8.99 29.99
C PHE A 11 39.66 -10.19 30.40
N ASP A 12 39.29 -11.39 29.95
CA ASP A 12 40.11 -12.59 30.07
C ASP A 12 41.09 -12.65 28.89
N PRO A 13 42.39 -12.45 29.10
CA PRO A 13 43.37 -12.43 28.03
C PRO A 13 43.62 -13.81 27.41
N ALA A 14 42.96 -14.87 27.87
CA ALA A 14 43.11 -16.23 27.37
C ALA A 14 42.09 -16.58 26.24
N SER A 15 41.08 -15.73 25.97
CA SER A 15 40.18 -15.96 24.85
C SER A 15 40.85 -15.60 23.51
N PRO A 16 40.85 -16.50 22.52
CA PRO A 16 41.43 -16.19 21.22
C PRO A 16 40.69 -15.00 20.56
N LEU A 17 41.44 -14.05 20.01
CA LEU A 17 40.91 -12.88 19.29
C LEU A 17 39.95 -13.29 18.15
N GLU A 18 40.15 -14.49 17.60
CA GLU A 18 39.30 -15.07 16.55
C GLU A 18 37.89 -15.42 17.05
N ASP A 19 37.73 -15.86 18.27
CA ASP A 19 36.43 -16.15 18.89
C ASP A 19 35.63 -14.84 19.10
N PHE A 20 36.35 -13.79 19.47
CA PHE A 20 35.72 -12.47 19.65
C PHE A 20 35.27 -11.85 18.35
N ALA A 21 36.04 -11.97 17.28
CA ALA A 21 35.69 -11.49 15.96
C ALA A 21 34.46 -12.25 15.41
N SER A 22 34.44 -13.57 15.52
CA SER A 22 33.33 -14.40 15.07
C SER A 22 32.03 -14.11 15.83
N TYR A 23 32.13 -13.84 17.13
CA TYR A 23 31.00 -13.43 17.96
C TYR A 23 30.45 -12.06 17.52
N PHE A 24 31.31 -11.06 17.30
CA PHE A 24 30.91 -9.74 16.82
C PHE A 24 30.24 -9.80 15.44
N ASP A 25 30.77 -10.60 14.53
CA ASP A 25 30.17 -10.79 13.20
C ASP A 25 28.78 -11.45 13.29
N SER A 26 28.63 -12.44 14.17
CA SER A 26 27.37 -13.10 14.44
C SER A 26 26.32 -12.12 15.02
N LEU A 27 26.72 -11.35 16.04
CA LEU A 27 25.85 -10.35 16.68
C LEU A 27 25.45 -9.25 15.70
N SER A 28 26.40 -8.71 14.94
CA SER A 28 26.17 -7.71 13.91
C SER A 28 25.22 -8.24 12.83
N GLY A 29 25.41 -9.49 12.39
CA GLY A 29 24.53 -10.16 11.43
C GLY A 29 23.10 -10.31 11.96
N ARG A 30 22.92 -10.68 13.24
CA ARG A 30 21.59 -10.78 13.87
C ARG A 30 20.90 -9.42 13.96
N ILE A 31 21.60 -8.38 14.38
CA ILE A 31 21.06 -7.01 14.45
C ILE A 31 20.66 -6.53 13.07
N ALA A 32 21.52 -6.72 12.05
CA ALA A 32 21.22 -6.33 10.68
C ALA A 32 19.99 -7.08 10.10
N ALA A 33 19.83 -8.36 10.45
CA ALA A 33 18.66 -9.14 10.04
C ALA A 33 17.36 -8.63 10.68
N LEU A 34 17.40 -8.26 11.97
CA LEU A 34 16.26 -7.69 12.68
C LEU A 34 15.86 -6.31 12.11
N HIS A 35 16.83 -5.44 11.81
CA HIS A 35 16.56 -4.16 11.16
C HIS A 35 15.92 -4.34 9.80
N ARG A 36 16.46 -5.22 8.95
CA ARG A 36 15.89 -5.51 7.64
C ARG A 36 14.45 -6.02 7.77
N ARG A 37 14.18 -6.91 8.71
CA ARG A 37 12.85 -7.42 8.98
C ARG A 37 11.88 -6.30 9.39
N THR A 38 12.34 -5.34 10.19
CA THR A 38 11.54 -4.16 10.55
C THR A 38 11.19 -3.33 9.32
N GLU A 39 12.18 -3.01 8.49
CA GLU A 39 11.98 -2.24 7.24
C GLU A 39 10.99 -2.93 6.28
N GLU A 40 11.10 -4.25 6.12
CA GLU A 40 10.18 -5.03 5.28
C GLU A 40 8.74 -5.01 5.82
N LEU A 41 8.56 -5.09 7.14
CA LEU A 41 7.25 -5.05 7.79
C LEU A 41 6.63 -3.65 7.71
N GLU A 42 7.40 -2.60 7.93
CA GLU A 42 6.96 -1.22 7.79
C GLU A 42 6.55 -0.91 6.35
N HIS A 43 7.34 -1.34 5.37
CA HIS A 43 7.02 -1.18 3.95
C HIS A 43 5.68 -1.85 3.59
N LYS A 44 5.46 -3.10 4.03
CA LYS A 44 4.19 -3.81 3.82
C LYS A 44 3.00 -3.09 4.46
N ALA A 45 3.18 -2.53 5.66
CA ALA A 45 2.15 -1.75 6.33
C ALA A 45 1.80 -0.48 5.55
N ASP A 46 2.80 0.21 5.00
CA ASP A 46 2.62 1.44 4.24
C ASP A 46 1.97 1.18 2.88
N GLU A 47 2.32 0.09 2.20
CA GLU A 47 1.66 -0.36 0.97
C GLU A 47 0.17 -0.66 1.24
N ALA A 48 -0.13 -1.41 2.30
CA ALA A 48 -1.51 -1.72 2.67
C ALA A 48 -2.31 -0.46 3.02
N ARG A 49 -1.75 0.49 3.78
CA ARG A 49 -2.40 1.79 4.08
C ARG A 49 -2.67 2.58 2.82
N SER A 50 -1.70 2.68 1.93
CA SER A 50 -1.87 3.39 0.65
C SER A 50 -3.01 2.79 -0.17
N MET A 51 -3.13 1.46 -0.19
CA MET A 51 -4.22 0.78 -0.88
C MET A 51 -5.59 1.02 -0.21
N VAL A 52 -5.66 1.04 1.12
CA VAL A 52 -6.88 1.42 1.86
C VAL A 52 -7.33 2.82 1.46
N ASP A 53 -6.43 3.79 1.42
CA ASP A 53 -6.75 5.18 1.04
C ASP A 53 -7.28 5.26 -0.41
N GLN A 54 -6.72 4.48 -1.31
CA GLN A 54 -7.20 4.40 -2.69
C GLN A 54 -8.58 3.76 -2.77
N LEU A 55 -8.82 2.66 -2.06
CA LEU A 55 -10.10 1.94 -2.05
C LEU A 55 -11.23 2.75 -1.41
N GLN A 56 -10.95 3.64 -0.46
CA GLN A 56 -11.99 4.46 0.20
C GLN A 56 -12.83 5.26 -0.81
N ASN A 57 -12.22 5.72 -1.89
CA ASN A 57 -12.93 6.47 -2.92
C ASN A 57 -13.77 5.59 -3.86
N LEU A 58 -13.65 4.26 -3.78
CA LEU A 58 -14.46 3.28 -4.52
C LEU A 58 -15.71 2.82 -3.74
N ARG A 59 -15.86 3.18 -2.47
CA ARG A 59 -17.00 2.74 -1.64
C ARG A 59 -18.38 3.03 -2.22
N GLY A 60 -18.50 4.04 -3.08
CA GLY A 60 -19.72 4.33 -3.81
C GLY A 60 -20.09 3.31 -4.89
N LEU A 61 -19.16 2.41 -5.24
CA LEU A 61 -19.39 1.36 -6.21
C LEU A 61 -19.85 0.09 -5.47
N ASN A 62 -21.13 -0.23 -5.57
CA ASN A 62 -21.70 -1.40 -4.91
C ASN A 62 -21.50 -2.69 -5.74
N VAL A 63 -20.25 -2.95 -6.14
CA VAL A 63 -19.82 -4.08 -6.98
C VAL A 63 -18.62 -4.77 -6.32
N SER A 64 -18.49 -6.07 -6.53
CA SER A 64 -17.30 -6.82 -6.13
C SER A 64 -16.10 -6.41 -6.97
N LEU A 65 -14.93 -6.28 -6.34
CA LEU A 65 -13.67 -6.04 -7.03
C LEU A 65 -13.35 -7.18 -8.02
N ASP A 66 -13.64 -8.43 -7.63
CA ASP A 66 -13.46 -9.60 -8.50
C ASP A 66 -14.28 -9.49 -9.79
N GLU A 67 -15.53 -9.00 -9.69
CA GLU A 67 -16.39 -8.78 -10.86
C GLU A 67 -15.84 -7.68 -11.77
N LEU A 68 -15.28 -6.60 -11.19
CA LEU A 68 -14.65 -5.52 -11.96
C LEU A 68 -13.41 -6.00 -12.71
N TRP A 69 -12.57 -6.83 -12.06
CA TRP A 69 -11.36 -7.36 -12.68
C TRP A 69 -11.64 -8.51 -13.65
N GLY A 70 -12.76 -9.23 -13.45
CA GLY A 70 -13.20 -10.34 -14.30
C GLY A 70 -13.99 -9.95 -15.54
N LEU A 71 -14.11 -8.67 -15.91
CA LEU A 71 -14.86 -8.24 -17.09
C LEU A 71 -14.19 -8.69 -18.39
N ASP A 72 -14.80 -9.67 -19.09
CA ASP A 72 -14.27 -10.22 -20.34
C ASP A 72 -14.45 -9.29 -21.55
N HIS A 73 -15.54 -8.53 -21.60
CA HIS A 73 -15.94 -7.74 -22.76
C HIS A 73 -15.78 -6.22 -22.56
N ALA A 74 -15.59 -5.77 -21.33
CA ALA A 74 -15.40 -4.37 -21.01
C ALA A 74 -14.06 -4.16 -20.31
N ARG A 75 -13.52 -2.96 -20.45
CA ARG A 75 -12.39 -2.48 -19.65
C ARG A 75 -12.87 -1.39 -18.73
N PHE A 76 -12.41 -1.38 -17.51
CA PHE A 76 -12.66 -0.28 -16.59
C PHE A 76 -11.38 0.49 -16.29
N ARG A 77 -11.55 1.75 -15.94
CA ARG A 77 -10.50 2.63 -15.46
C ARG A 77 -10.99 3.36 -14.23
N TYR A 78 -10.24 3.23 -13.16
CA TYR A 78 -10.48 3.95 -11.92
C TYR A 78 -9.55 5.16 -11.82
N GLY A 79 -10.07 6.28 -11.29
CA GLY A 79 -9.30 7.49 -11.13
C GLY A 79 -10.15 8.68 -10.71
N TYR A 80 -9.68 9.88 -11.01
CA TYR A 80 -10.42 11.09 -10.73
C TYR A 80 -10.31 12.12 -11.84
N LEU A 81 -11.34 12.97 -11.94
CA LEU A 81 -11.40 14.17 -12.76
C LEU A 81 -11.32 15.41 -11.86
N PRO A 82 -10.80 16.55 -12.36
CA PRO A 82 -11.02 17.84 -11.72
C PRO A 82 -12.52 18.13 -11.62
N ARG A 83 -12.96 18.67 -10.50
CA ARG A 83 -14.38 18.95 -10.25
C ARG A 83 -15.01 19.84 -11.33
N GLU A 84 -14.32 20.90 -11.71
CA GLU A 84 -14.78 21.84 -12.76
C GLU A 84 -14.97 21.13 -14.10
N THR A 85 -14.05 20.24 -14.46
CA THR A 85 -14.13 19.45 -15.69
C THR A 85 -15.34 18.52 -15.66
N TYR A 86 -15.55 17.80 -14.54
CA TYR A 86 -16.70 16.93 -14.38
C TYR A 86 -18.03 17.68 -14.49
N ASP A 87 -18.18 18.79 -13.80
CA ASP A 87 -19.41 19.60 -13.81
C ASP A 87 -19.72 20.15 -15.23
N GLY A 88 -18.67 20.47 -16.01
CA GLY A 88 -18.83 20.95 -17.39
C GLY A 88 -19.16 19.87 -18.41
N PHE A 89 -18.75 18.64 -18.20
CA PHE A 89 -18.91 17.55 -19.17
C PHE A 89 -19.88 16.46 -18.72
N ARG A 90 -20.48 16.56 -17.53
CA ARG A 90 -21.37 15.54 -16.97
C ARG A 90 -22.50 15.14 -17.92
N GLU A 91 -23.14 16.12 -18.56
CA GLU A 91 -24.24 15.87 -19.50
C GLU A 91 -23.72 15.17 -20.75
N ALA A 92 -22.63 15.65 -21.33
CA ALA A 92 -22.01 15.05 -22.52
C ALA A 92 -21.53 13.61 -22.28
N LEU A 93 -20.98 13.31 -21.10
CA LEU A 93 -20.56 11.95 -20.74
C LEU A 93 -21.74 10.98 -20.63
N ASN A 94 -22.94 11.47 -20.29
CA ASN A 94 -24.15 10.65 -20.19
C ASN A 94 -24.84 10.42 -21.55
N GLU A 95 -24.55 11.24 -22.58
CA GLU A 95 -25.14 11.15 -23.91
C GLU A 95 -24.32 10.23 -24.86
N GLU A 96 -23.08 9.93 -24.56
CA GLU A 96 -22.22 9.06 -25.36
C GLU A 96 -22.52 7.58 -25.07
N GLU A 97 -22.99 6.84 -26.09
CA GLU A 97 -23.38 5.42 -25.95
C GLU A 97 -22.22 4.47 -25.58
N ASP A 98 -20.98 4.83 -25.98
CA ASP A 98 -19.79 4.03 -25.75
C ASP A 98 -19.11 4.31 -24.41
N ILE A 99 -19.59 5.27 -23.62
CA ILE A 99 -18.98 5.75 -22.38
C ILE A 99 -19.94 5.58 -21.22
N PHE A 100 -19.48 4.89 -20.22
CA PHE A 100 -20.22 4.76 -18.98
C PHE A 100 -19.33 5.21 -17.82
N PHE A 101 -19.58 6.42 -17.29
CA PHE A 101 -18.84 6.96 -16.15
C PHE A 101 -19.70 6.93 -14.89
N VAL A 102 -19.22 6.26 -13.86
CA VAL A 102 -19.87 6.17 -12.56
C VAL A 102 -19.06 6.97 -11.54
N PRO A 103 -19.55 8.13 -11.10
CA PRO A 103 -18.91 8.86 -10.02
C PRO A 103 -19.11 8.08 -8.70
N THR A 104 -18.01 7.89 -7.97
CA THR A 104 -18.02 7.18 -6.68
C THR A 104 -17.88 8.11 -5.49
N THR A 105 -17.10 9.18 -5.63
CA THR A 105 -16.90 10.20 -4.59
C THR A 105 -16.86 11.59 -5.19
N LEU A 106 -17.79 12.45 -4.76
CA LEU A 106 -17.89 13.84 -5.20
C LEU A 106 -17.18 14.77 -4.20
N GLY A 107 -15.87 14.94 -4.38
CA GLY A 107 -15.08 15.86 -3.56
C GLY A 107 -15.18 17.32 -4.04
N ALA A 108 -14.67 18.24 -3.23
CA ALA A 108 -14.69 19.68 -3.54
C ALA A 108 -13.80 20.05 -4.75
N ARG A 109 -12.67 19.35 -4.93
CA ARG A 109 -11.70 19.62 -6.01
C ARG A 109 -11.62 18.51 -7.05
N ARG A 110 -12.02 17.29 -6.71
CA ARG A 110 -11.87 16.09 -7.52
C ARG A 110 -13.14 15.26 -7.43
N VAL A 111 -13.50 14.65 -8.54
CA VAL A 111 -14.56 13.65 -8.62
C VAL A 111 -13.88 12.32 -8.92
N TYR A 112 -13.94 11.41 -7.98
CA TYR A 112 -13.47 10.04 -8.19
C TYR A 112 -14.56 9.25 -8.89
N GLY A 113 -14.15 8.32 -9.73
CA GLY A 113 -15.09 7.49 -10.44
C GLY A 113 -14.41 6.42 -11.27
N VAL A 114 -15.26 5.61 -11.86
CA VAL A 114 -14.87 4.52 -12.75
C VAL A 114 -15.54 4.76 -14.10
N TYR A 115 -14.78 4.69 -15.18
CA TYR A 115 -15.40 4.58 -16.50
C TYR A 115 -15.20 3.19 -17.08
N PHE A 116 -16.20 2.77 -17.83
CA PHE A 116 -16.23 1.52 -18.55
C PHE A 116 -16.22 1.80 -20.05
N THR A 117 -15.56 0.95 -20.80
CA THR A 117 -15.50 1.02 -22.24
C THR A 117 -15.41 -0.38 -22.84
N THR A 118 -15.87 -0.54 -24.06
CA THR A 118 -15.67 -1.79 -24.80
C THR A 118 -14.20 -1.95 -25.20
N LYS A 119 -13.82 -3.21 -25.58
CA LYS A 119 -12.46 -3.47 -26.05
C LYS A 119 -12.14 -2.74 -27.36
N GLU A 120 -13.15 -2.46 -28.18
CA GLU A 120 -13.02 -1.78 -29.46
C GLU A 120 -12.87 -0.26 -29.29
N ALA A 121 -13.67 0.34 -28.40
CA ALA A 121 -13.72 1.79 -28.20
C ALA A 121 -12.65 2.33 -27.22
N HIS A 122 -11.92 1.46 -26.50
CA HIS A 122 -11.07 1.89 -25.40
C HIS A 122 -10.05 2.98 -25.76
N HIS A 123 -9.44 2.94 -26.94
CA HIS A 123 -8.47 3.96 -27.35
C HIS A 123 -9.11 5.35 -27.49
N LYS A 124 -10.31 5.42 -28.10
CA LYS A 124 -11.07 6.66 -28.27
C LYS A 124 -11.47 7.21 -26.91
N VAL A 125 -12.00 6.33 -26.04
CA VAL A 125 -12.48 6.70 -24.70
C VAL A 125 -11.32 7.10 -23.79
N ASP A 126 -10.23 6.34 -23.75
CA ASP A 126 -9.03 6.68 -22.99
C ASP A 126 -8.46 8.05 -23.43
N SER A 127 -8.46 8.36 -24.74
CA SER A 127 -8.02 9.67 -25.26
C SER A 127 -8.94 10.81 -24.83
N LEU A 128 -10.25 10.58 -24.81
CA LEU A 128 -11.22 11.55 -24.33
C LEU A 128 -11.00 11.85 -22.84
N PHE A 129 -10.91 10.83 -21.99
CA PHE A 129 -10.67 11.02 -20.55
C PHE A 129 -9.32 11.69 -20.27
N ASN A 130 -8.29 11.41 -21.06
CA ASN A 130 -7.01 12.12 -20.97
C ASN A 130 -7.18 13.62 -21.30
N SER A 131 -7.98 13.98 -22.31
CA SER A 131 -8.27 15.38 -22.63
C SER A 131 -9.07 16.09 -21.52
N LEU A 132 -9.85 15.35 -20.76
CA LEU A 132 -10.58 15.82 -19.59
C LEU A 132 -9.72 15.85 -18.30
N HIS A 133 -8.42 15.63 -18.42
CA HIS A 133 -7.47 15.59 -17.31
C HIS A 133 -7.78 14.49 -16.28
N PHE A 134 -8.30 13.34 -16.76
CA PHE A 134 -8.49 12.19 -15.90
C PHE A 134 -7.17 11.62 -15.43
N VAL A 135 -7.01 11.53 -14.14
CA VAL A 135 -5.83 10.89 -13.51
C VAL A 135 -6.19 9.48 -13.10
N ARG A 136 -5.60 8.52 -13.80
CA ARG A 136 -5.82 7.11 -13.53
C ARG A 136 -5.13 6.67 -12.25
N ILE A 137 -5.85 5.97 -11.38
CA ILE A 137 -5.33 5.25 -10.23
C ILE A 137 -5.23 3.77 -10.59
N ARG A 138 -4.07 3.18 -10.41
CA ARG A 138 -3.86 1.74 -10.58
C ARG A 138 -3.87 1.09 -9.22
N LEU A 139 -4.81 0.18 -9.02
CA LEU A 139 -4.81 -0.70 -7.87
C LEU A 139 -4.02 -1.95 -8.27
N GLU A 140 -2.90 -2.19 -7.61
CA GLU A 140 -2.07 -3.37 -7.85
C GLU A 140 -2.54 -4.48 -6.92
N ASP A 141 -3.17 -5.49 -7.50
CA ASP A 141 -3.60 -6.73 -6.84
C ASP A 141 -4.39 -6.53 -5.51
N PRO A 142 -5.51 -5.79 -5.56
CA PRO A 142 -6.30 -5.56 -4.35
C PRO A 142 -6.94 -6.88 -3.89
N PRO A 143 -7.18 -7.04 -2.57
CA PRO A 143 -7.93 -8.19 -2.07
C PRO A 143 -9.30 -8.30 -2.76
N GLY A 144 -9.76 -9.52 -2.98
CA GLY A 144 -11.05 -9.79 -3.60
C GLY A 144 -12.26 -9.39 -2.74
N GLY A 145 -13.45 -9.57 -3.28
CA GLY A 145 -14.69 -9.25 -2.59
C GLY A 145 -15.11 -7.79 -2.71
N THR A 146 -15.91 -7.31 -1.78
CA THR A 146 -16.36 -5.92 -1.75
C THR A 146 -15.24 -4.98 -1.28
N VAL A 147 -15.37 -3.69 -1.60
CA VAL A 147 -14.43 -2.66 -1.11
C VAL A 147 -14.29 -2.68 0.41
N ASP A 148 -15.39 -2.92 1.13
CA ASP A 148 -15.36 -2.99 2.60
C ASP A 148 -14.61 -4.23 3.08
N ASN A 149 -14.78 -5.39 2.44
CA ASN A 149 -14.04 -6.61 2.77
C ASN A 149 -12.54 -6.44 2.51
N ALA A 150 -12.18 -5.91 1.32
CA ALA A 150 -10.80 -5.63 0.97
C ALA A 150 -10.13 -4.63 1.94
N THR A 151 -10.87 -3.58 2.33
CA THR A 151 -10.39 -2.60 3.31
C THR A 151 -10.18 -3.23 4.68
N ALA A 152 -11.10 -4.10 5.14
CA ALA A 152 -10.97 -4.81 6.41
C ALA A 152 -9.76 -5.74 6.42
N GLU A 153 -9.53 -6.48 5.35
CA GLU A 153 -8.37 -7.37 5.19
C GLU A 153 -7.06 -6.58 5.21
N LEU A 154 -6.98 -5.48 4.47
CA LEU A 154 -5.78 -4.63 4.44
C LEU A 154 -5.49 -4.00 5.81
N ASN A 155 -6.52 -3.55 6.53
CA ASN A 155 -6.35 -3.06 7.90
C ASN A 155 -5.83 -4.15 8.85
N ALA A 156 -6.31 -5.37 8.73
CA ALA A 156 -5.79 -6.50 9.50
C ALA A 156 -4.32 -6.80 9.17
N GLN A 157 -3.90 -6.65 7.91
CA GLN A 157 -2.49 -6.77 7.50
C GLN A 157 -1.62 -5.67 8.14
N VAL A 158 -2.11 -4.43 8.19
CA VAL A 158 -1.43 -3.31 8.87
C VAL A 158 -1.24 -3.61 10.34
N GLU A 159 -2.29 -4.05 11.04
CA GLU A 159 -2.23 -4.40 12.46
C GLU A 159 -1.25 -5.55 12.74
N ALA A 160 -1.28 -6.59 11.89
CA ALA A 160 -0.36 -7.72 12.01
C ALA A 160 1.11 -7.31 11.80
N ALA A 161 1.37 -6.46 10.80
CA ALA A 161 2.72 -5.93 10.56
C ALA A 161 3.21 -5.07 11.72
N GLN A 162 2.37 -4.21 12.28
CA GLN A 162 2.71 -3.38 13.45
C GLN A 162 3.00 -4.24 14.69
N ALA A 163 2.21 -5.28 14.95
CA ALA A 163 2.46 -6.22 16.04
C ALA A 163 3.81 -6.95 15.85
N ALA A 164 4.12 -7.35 14.61
CA ALA A 164 5.40 -7.99 14.30
C ALA A 164 6.59 -7.04 14.47
N VAL A 165 6.46 -5.76 14.11
CA VAL A 165 7.49 -4.73 14.39
C VAL A 165 7.74 -4.58 15.88
N ALA A 166 6.67 -4.57 16.69
CA ALA A 166 6.80 -4.51 18.15
C ALA A 166 7.53 -5.73 18.73
N GLN A 167 7.29 -6.93 18.17
CA GLN A 167 8.02 -8.15 18.56
C GLN A 167 9.51 -8.05 18.23
N VAL A 168 9.86 -7.58 17.02
CA VAL A 168 11.25 -7.37 16.63
C VAL A 168 11.94 -6.36 17.57
N GLY A 169 11.22 -5.31 17.97
CA GLY A 169 11.72 -4.37 18.97
C GLY A 169 12.02 -5.01 20.32
N GLN A 170 11.18 -5.95 20.79
CA GLN A 170 11.44 -6.72 22.00
C GLN A 170 12.66 -7.63 21.86
N GLU A 171 12.81 -8.31 20.72
CA GLU A 171 13.99 -9.15 20.44
C GLU A 171 15.29 -8.34 20.45
N LEU A 172 15.27 -7.11 19.91
CA LEU A 172 16.41 -6.19 19.97
C LEU A 172 16.74 -5.75 21.39
N GLU A 173 15.74 -5.46 22.22
CA GLU A 173 15.94 -5.10 23.63
C GLU A 173 16.46 -6.29 24.46
N GLU A 174 16.01 -7.50 24.17
CA GLU A 174 16.53 -8.72 24.80
C GLU A 174 17.99 -8.95 24.44
N LEU A 175 18.37 -8.82 23.17
CA LEU A 175 19.77 -8.85 22.74
C LEU A 175 20.63 -7.83 23.51
N ARG A 176 20.16 -6.58 23.60
CA ARG A 176 20.85 -5.54 24.36
C ARG A 176 21.04 -5.88 25.84
N ARG A 177 20.11 -6.62 26.45
CA ARG A 177 20.20 -7.04 27.85
C ARG A 177 21.19 -8.19 28.04
N GLN A 178 21.28 -9.12 27.08
CA GLN A 178 22.18 -10.25 27.11
C GLN A 178 23.64 -9.83 26.96
N GLU A 179 23.87 -8.67 26.31
CA GLU A 179 25.21 -8.14 26.03
C GLU A 179 25.68 -7.10 27.08
N ARG A 180 24.96 -6.93 28.17
CA ARG A 180 25.36 -6.11 29.34
C ARG A 180 25.99 -6.94 30.41
#